data_c889192960340900abed190d00cba841
#
_entry.id   c889192960340900abed190d00cba841
#
_cell.length_a   1.000
_cell.length_b   1.000
_cell.length_c   1.000
_cell.angle_alpha   90.00
_cell.angle_beta   90.00
_cell.angle_gamma   90.00
#
_symmetry.space_group_name_H-M   'P 1'
#
loop_
_entity.id
_entity.type
_entity.pdbx_description
1 polymer ?
#
loop_
_entity_poly.entity_id
_entity_poly.type
_entity_poly.pdbx_seq_one_letter_code
_entity_poly.pdbx_strand_id
1 'polypeptide(L)'
;MSDTSIVNANPLSTESELFALQDLLRSISAQISVCMPAVVQEYDRVSNTVKVRPAVKSIRNDGITESRQVITMPVVRFGSTFTVSFSLKQGDLGLIFFADRDCYNFLKTLAEADPNTRRVHAVEDGFFLPFNLSTADNTTADVSIQNADGTVKVEMTSENLTLTNGESTLVFNANGATVSKNVSVAGNTESATYSTGGVAGLTTQIVEIHDVSGATKQTLTFTNGLLTQVS
;
A
#
# COMPACT_ATOMS: atom_id res chain seq x y z
N MET A 1 55.09 39.79 -46.72
CA MET A 1 55.03 39.65 -45.30
C MET A 1 53.54 39.67 -44.97
N SER A 2 53.00 38.52 -44.69
CA SER A 2 51.55 38.39 -44.30
C SER A 2 51.44 38.66 -42.82
N ASP A 3 50.71 39.69 -42.49
CA ASP A 3 50.35 40.02 -41.12
C ASP A 3 49.20 39.11 -40.70
N THR A 4 49.56 38.10 -39.93
CA THR A 4 48.56 37.23 -39.31
C THR A 4 48.07 37.95 -38.05
N SER A 5 47.02 38.76 -38.18
CA SER A 5 46.34 39.30 -37.00
C SER A 5 45.71 38.12 -36.24
N ILE A 6 46.33 37.74 -35.16
CA ILE A 6 45.72 36.87 -34.14
C ILE A 6 44.50 37.62 -33.64
N VAL A 7 43.31 37.14 -34.00
CA VAL A 7 42.06 37.60 -33.40
C VAL A 7 42.17 37.22 -31.93
N ASN A 8 42.46 38.22 -31.11
CA ASN A 8 42.42 38.09 -29.66
C ASN A 8 40.96 37.85 -29.24
N ALA A 9 40.59 36.59 -29.11
CA ALA A 9 39.32 36.26 -28.50
C ALA A 9 39.33 36.89 -27.12
N ASN A 10 38.46 37.87 -26.91
CA ASN A 10 38.33 38.58 -25.63
C ASN A 10 37.95 37.54 -24.55
N PRO A 11 38.80 37.23 -23.57
CA PRO A 11 38.50 36.23 -22.54
C PRO A 11 37.20 36.50 -21.80
N LEU A 12 36.80 37.75 -21.71
CA LEU A 12 35.51 38.17 -21.11
C LEU A 12 34.30 37.75 -21.94
N SER A 13 34.42 37.67 -23.30
CA SER A 13 33.33 37.17 -24.15
C SER A 13 33.19 35.67 -24.03
N THR A 14 34.29 34.93 -23.93
CA THR A 14 34.28 33.47 -23.75
C THR A 14 33.70 33.06 -22.38
N GLU A 15 34.04 33.81 -21.33
CA GLU A 15 33.41 33.59 -19.99
C GLU A 15 31.92 33.87 -20.02
N SER A 16 31.48 34.94 -20.68
CA SER A 16 30.04 35.27 -20.78
C SER A 16 29.26 34.22 -21.59
N GLU A 17 29.85 33.66 -22.64
CA GLU A 17 29.27 32.56 -23.42
C GLU A 17 29.16 31.27 -22.59
N LEU A 18 30.18 30.95 -21.82
CA LEU A 18 30.14 29.78 -20.90
C LEU A 18 29.08 29.95 -19.82
N PHE A 19 28.93 31.13 -19.21
CA PHE A 19 27.87 31.41 -18.26
C PHE A 19 26.49 31.32 -18.91
N ALA A 20 26.29 31.86 -20.10
CA ALA A 20 25.04 31.75 -20.83
C ALA A 20 24.69 30.29 -21.17
N LEU A 21 25.68 29.48 -21.56
CA LEU A 21 25.50 28.06 -21.80
C LEU A 21 25.14 27.31 -20.52
N GLN A 22 25.78 27.60 -19.38
CA GLN A 22 25.47 27.01 -18.10
C GLN A 22 24.04 27.36 -17.64
N ASP A 23 23.62 28.60 -17.81
CA ASP A 23 22.26 29.03 -17.46
C ASP A 23 21.20 28.38 -18.37
N LEU A 24 21.51 28.20 -19.65
CA LEU A 24 20.66 27.45 -20.58
C LEU A 24 20.53 25.98 -20.15
N LEU A 25 21.63 25.32 -19.83
CA LEU A 25 21.63 23.93 -19.35
C LEU A 25 20.88 23.80 -18.05
N ARG A 26 21.04 24.71 -17.10
CA ARG A 26 20.25 24.75 -15.85
C ARG A 26 18.76 24.92 -16.15
N SER A 27 18.40 25.83 -17.04
CA SER A 27 17.01 26.08 -17.44
C SER A 27 16.38 24.84 -18.06
N ILE A 28 17.08 24.15 -18.95
CA ILE A 28 16.62 22.89 -19.57
C ILE A 28 16.47 21.81 -18.50
N SER A 29 17.47 21.62 -17.65
CA SER A 29 17.43 20.61 -16.58
C SER A 29 16.31 20.85 -15.57
N ALA A 30 15.98 22.11 -15.27
CA ALA A 30 14.90 22.46 -14.38
C ALA A 30 13.50 22.19 -14.96
N GLN A 31 13.38 22.02 -16.26
CA GLN A 31 12.12 21.67 -16.93
C GLN A 31 11.87 20.17 -17.00
N ILE A 32 12.88 19.35 -16.74
CA ILE A 32 12.75 17.89 -16.73
C ILE A 32 12.12 17.46 -15.40
N SER A 33 10.85 17.06 -15.45
CA SER A 33 10.15 16.50 -14.32
C SER A 33 10.33 14.97 -14.30
N VAL A 34 10.85 14.42 -13.21
CA VAL A 34 11.07 12.97 -13.03
C VAL A 34 10.13 12.40 -12.01
N CYS A 35 10.11 13.01 -10.83
CA CYS A 35 9.28 12.58 -9.71
C CYS A 35 9.02 13.76 -8.78
N MET A 36 7.83 13.81 -8.18
CA MET A 36 7.54 14.80 -7.13
C MET A 36 6.48 14.29 -6.15
N PRO A 37 6.58 14.67 -4.87
CA PRO A 37 5.53 14.40 -3.90
C PRO A 37 4.25 15.18 -4.24
N ALA A 38 3.12 14.56 -3.96
CA ALA A 38 1.81 15.16 -4.21
C ALA A 38 0.79 14.76 -3.16
N VAL A 39 -0.27 15.57 -3.06
CA VAL A 39 -1.39 15.40 -2.14
C VAL A 39 -2.64 15.11 -2.95
N VAL A 40 -3.36 14.05 -2.59
CA VAL A 40 -4.64 13.66 -3.19
C VAL A 40 -5.69 14.74 -2.91
N GLN A 41 -6.40 15.16 -3.97
CA GLN A 41 -7.55 16.05 -3.88
C GLN A 41 -8.85 15.26 -4.04
N GLU A 42 -8.88 14.30 -4.96
CA GLU A 42 -10.03 13.49 -5.28
C GLU A 42 -9.56 12.15 -5.90
N TYR A 43 -10.25 11.06 -5.61
CA TYR A 43 -9.96 9.75 -6.18
C TYR A 43 -11.23 9.10 -6.72
N ASP A 44 -11.21 8.73 -8.00
CA ASP A 44 -12.21 7.90 -8.61
C ASP A 44 -11.73 6.45 -8.67
N ARG A 45 -12.32 5.61 -7.84
CA ARG A 45 -11.97 4.19 -7.76
C ARG A 45 -12.41 3.40 -9.01
N VAL A 46 -13.47 3.84 -9.68
CA VAL A 46 -14.03 3.14 -10.84
C VAL A 46 -13.10 3.28 -12.04
N SER A 47 -12.68 4.49 -12.34
CA SER A 47 -11.73 4.78 -13.42
C SER A 47 -10.29 4.56 -13.02
N ASN A 48 -9.99 4.32 -11.72
CA ASN A 48 -8.66 4.25 -11.14
C ASN A 48 -7.81 5.50 -11.42
N THR A 49 -8.44 6.68 -11.37
CA THR A 49 -7.78 7.96 -11.58
C THR A 49 -7.82 8.82 -10.33
N VAL A 50 -6.79 9.61 -10.13
CA VAL A 50 -6.66 10.52 -9.01
C VAL A 50 -6.39 11.94 -9.49
N LYS A 51 -7.02 12.92 -8.85
CA LYS A 51 -6.64 14.33 -8.95
C LYS A 51 -5.68 14.64 -7.82
N VAL A 52 -4.48 15.04 -8.16
CA VAL A 52 -3.42 15.35 -7.20
C VAL A 52 -2.88 16.76 -7.38
N ARG A 53 -2.44 17.36 -6.30
CA ARG A 53 -1.72 18.62 -6.32
C ARG A 53 -0.27 18.35 -5.89
N PRO A 54 0.73 18.72 -6.72
CA PRO A 54 2.13 18.66 -6.30
C PRO A 54 2.34 19.39 -4.98
N ALA A 55 3.02 18.75 -4.03
CA ALA A 55 3.22 19.28 -2.69
C ALA A 55 4.32 20.35 -2.64
N VAL A 56 5.26 20.28 -3.58
CA VAL A 56 6.34 21.26 -3.71
C VAL A 56 5.90 22.37 -4.66
N LYS A 57 5.88 23.59 -4.14
CA LYS A 57 5.54 24.78 -4.92
C LYS A 57 6.59 25.06 -6.00
N SER A 58 6.18 25.68 -7.09
CA SER A 58 7.12 26.26 -8.06
C SER A 58 7.62 27.60 -7.56
N ILE A 59 8.86 27.93 -7.94
CA ILE A 59 9.46 29.24 -7.70
C ILE A 59 9.49 29.96 -9.04
N ARG A 60 8.87 31.12 -9.13
CA ARG A 60 8.90 31.97 -10.33
C ARG A 60 10.23 32.73 -10.39
N ASN A 61 10.52 33.29 -11.57
CA ASN A 61 11.76 34.08 -11.79
C ASN A 61 11.85 35.31 -10.89
N ASP A 62 10.71 35.81 -10.38
CA ASP A 62 10.65 36.91 -9.41
C ASP A 62 10.84 36.46 -7.95
N GLY A 63 11.13 35.17 -7.72
CA GLY A 63 11.31 34.58 -6.39
C GLY A 63 10.00 34.23 -5.66
N ILE A 64 8.85 34.53 -6.25
CA ILE A 64 7.56 34.23 -5.64
C ILE A 64 7.25 32.74 -5.80
N THR A 65 6.80 32.10 -4.70
CA THR A 65 6.38 30.70 -4.71
C THR A 65 4.90 30.58 -5.06
N GLU A 66 4.56 29.67 -5.97
CA GLU A 66 3.21 29.45 -6.45
C GLU A 66 2.83 27.98 -6.33
N SER A 67 1.58 27.71 -5.92
CA SER A 67 1.04 26.35 -5.92
C SER A 67 0.86 25.84 -7.36
N ARG A 68 1.33 24.62 -7.60
CA ARG A 68 1.16 23.98 -8.90
C ARG A 68 -0.31 23.60 -9.13
N GLN A 69 -0.69 23.45 -10.39
CA GLN A 69 -2.04 23.04 -10.78
C GLN A 69 -2.34 21.61 -10.33
N VAL A 70 -3.64 21.34 -10.16
CA VAL A 70 -4.14 19.98 -9.93
C VAL A 70 -4.09 19.20 -11.24
N ILE A 71 -3.61 17.96 -11.15
CA ILE A 71 -3.40 17.09 -12.31
C ILE A 71 -4.20 15.81 -12.08
N THR A 72 -4.80 15.29 -13.16
CA THR A 72 -5.48 13.98 -13.14
C THR A 72 -4.61 12.94 -13.79
N MET A 73 -4.41 11.80 -13.11
CA MET A 73 -3.57 10.72 -13.60
C MET A 73 -4.01 9.36 -13.07
N PRO A 74 -3.61 8.24 -13.69
CA PRO A 74 -3.88 6.91 -13.19
C PRO A 74 -3.08 6.61 -11.92
N VAL A 75 -3.69 5.78 -11.05
CA VAL A 75 -3.05 5.28 -9.82
C VAL A 75 -2.36 3.95 -10.12
N VAL A 76 -1.10 3.84 -9.71
CA VAL A 76 -0.35 2.58 -9.77
C VAL A 76 -0.89 1.61 -8.73
N ARG A 77 -1.17 0.39 -9.14
CA ARG A 77 -1.50 -0.75 -8.27
C ARG A 77 -0.37 -1.77 -8.34
N PHE A 78 -0.10 -2.43 -7.23
CA PHE A 78 0.94 -3.45 -7.19
C PHE A 78 0.38 -4.80 -7.62
N GLY A 79 1.09 -5.48 -8.53
CA GLY A 79 0.74 -6.79 -9.06
C GLY A 79 -0.08 -6.73 -10.35
N SER A 80 -0.29 -7.88 -10.96
CA SER A 80 -1.05 -8.04 -12.20
C SER A 80 -2.23 -8.98 -12.02
N THR A 81 -2.00 -10.28 -11.80
CA THR A 81 -3.05 -11.27 -11.56
C THR A 81 -3.68 -11.09 -10.18
N PHE A 82 -2.85 -10.83 -9.16
CA PHE A 82 -3.28 -10.41 -7.83
C PHE A 82 -2.82 -8.98 -7.64
N THR A 83 -3.73 -8.10 -7.29
CA THR A 83 -3.42 -6.68 -7.12
C THR A 83 -3.64 -6.22 -5.68
N VAL A 84 -2.68 -5.46 -5.16
CA VAL A 84 -2.85 -4.68 -3.93
C VAL A 84 -3.28 -3.27 -4.33
N SER A 85 -4.46 -2.86 -3.90
CA SER A 85 -5.01 -1.54 -4.18
C SER A 85 -5.40 -0.84 -2.89
N PHE A 86 -5.11 0.45 -2.81
CA PHE A 86 -5.46 1.29 -1.67
C PHE A 86 -6.64 2.18 -2.01
N SER A 87 -7.55 2.38 -1.05
CA SER A 87 -8.63 3.35 -1.17
C SER A 87 -8.09 4.71 -0.75
N LEU A 88 -7.85 5.58 -1.71
CA LEU A 88 -7.29 6.91 -1.44
C LEU A 88 -8.37 7.86 -0.96
N LYS A 89 -7.97 8.77 -0.06
CA LYS A 89 -8.80 9.85 0.46
C LYS A 89 -8.14 11.19 0.19
N GLN A 90 -8.94 12.25 0.24
CA GLN A 90 -8.40 13.60 0.20
C GLN A 90 -7.39 13.81 1.35
N GLY A 91 -6.24 14.34 1.02
CA GLY A 91 -5.14 14.55 1.96
C GLY A 91 -4.09 13.45 1.96
N ASP A 92 -4.37 12.28 1.39
CA ASP A 92 -3.37 11.22 1.28
C ASP A 92 -2.18 11.67 0.43
N LEU A 93 -1.01 11.13 0.75
CA LEU A 93 0.25 11.47 0.10
C LEU A 93 0.64 10.41 -0.93
N GLY A 94 1.45 10.82 -1.88
CA GLY A 94 2.05 9.93 -2.85
C GLY A 94 3.11 10.62 -3.70
N LEU A 95 3.69 9.85 -4.60
CA LEU A 95 4.63 10.33 -5.60
C LEU A 95 3.97 10.35 -6.98
N ILE A 96 4.19 11.42 -7.71
CA ILE A 96 3.96 11.46 -9.15
C ILE A 96 5.26 11.03 -9.83
N PHE A 97 5.19 10.03 -10.68
CA PHE A 97 6.25 9.67 -11.61
C PHE A 97 5.85 10.12 -13.00
N PHE A 98 6.76 10.78 -13.71
CA PHE A 98 6.52 11.25 -15.06
C PHE A 98 7.11 10.27 -16.06
N ALA A 99 6.34 9.92 -17.09
CA ALA A 99 6.83 9.09 -18.17
C ALA A 99 7.83 9.87 -19.04
N ASP A 100 8.81 9.17 -19.58
CA ASP A 100 9.78 9.74 -20.52
C ASP A 100 9.11 10.25 -21.80
N ARG A 101 8.04 9.60 -22.23
CA ARG A 101 7.29 9.90 -23.45
C ARG A 101 5.81 9.96 -23.19
N ASP A 102 5.06 10.53 -24.13
CA ASP A 102 3.61 10.51 -24.16
C ASP A 102 3.08 9.06 -24.09
N CYS A 103 2.40 8.72 -23.00
CA CYS A 103 1.88 7.38 -22.75
C CYS A 103 0.37 7.25 -23.02
N TYR A 104 -0.27 8.22 -23.66
CA TYR A 104 -1.71 8.23 -23.89
C TYR A 104 -2.24 7.01 -24.65
N ASN A 105 -1.57 6.62 -25.74
CA ASN A 105 -1.98 5.44 -26.50
C ASN A 105 -1.74 4.14 -25.73
N PHE A 106 -0.61 4.05 -25.01
CA PHE A 106 -0.34 2.92 -24.11
C PHE A 106 -1.45 2.77 -23.05
N LEU A 107 -1.87 3.84 -22.40
CA LEU A 107 -2.91 3.79 -21.36
C LEU A 107 -4.28 3.37 -21.89
N LYS A 108 -4.55 3.57 -23.18
CA LYS A 108 -5.78 3.10 -23.84
C LYS A 108 -5.78 1.60 -24.14
N THR A 109 -4.65 1.08 -24.53
CA THR A 109 -4.52 -0.30 -25.04
C THR A 109 -3.89 -1.25 -24.05
N LEU A 110 -3.11 -0.71 -23.08
CA LEU A 110 -2.23 -1.44 -22.16
C LEU A 110 -1.27 -2.40 -22.89
N ALA A 111 -0.92 -2.05 -24.12
CA ALA A 111 0.01 -2.77 -24.99
C ALA A 111 1.03 -1.81 -25.59
N GLU A 112 2.07 -2.35 -26.23
CA GLU A 112 3.05 -1.54 -26.97
C GLU A 112 2.34 -0.61 -27.97
N ALA A 113 2.62 0.69 -27.90
CA ALA A 113 1.98 1.71 -28.71
C ALA A 113 2.93 2.87 -28.99
N ASP A 114 2.76 3.48 -30.15
CA ASP A 114 3.47 4.69 -30.51
C ASP A 114 3.05 5.88 -29.63
N PRO A 115 3.98 6.80 -29.29
CA PRO A 115 3.62 8.04 -28.61
C PRO A 115 2.62 8.86 -29.46
N ASN A 116 1.59 9.41 -28.82
CA ASN A 116 0.62 10.24 -29.52
C ASN A 116 1.20 11.63 -29.91
N THR A 117 2.16 12.12 -29.15
CA THR A 117 2.84 13.40 -29.36
C THR A 117 4.35 13.26 -29.13
N ARG A 118 5.11 14.34 -29.42
CA ARG A 118 6.56 14.41 -29.15
C ARG A 118 6.89 14.91 -27.73
N ARG A 119 5.90 14.98 -26.83
CA ARG A 119 6.12 15.42 -25.45
C ARG A 119 7.11 14.51 -24.75
N VAL A 120 7.92 15.11 -23.88
CA VAL A 120 8.93 14.45 -23.04
C VAL A 120 8.79 14.94 -21.62
N HIS A 121 8.75 14.05 -20.63
CA HIS A 121 8.62 14.36 -19.21
C HIS A 121 7.45 15.32 -18.88
N ALA A 122 6.36 15.17 -19.62
CA ALA A 122 5.20 16.03 -19.44
C ALA A 122 4.40 15.62 -18.19
N VAL A 123 3.82 16.62 -17.54
CA VAL A 123 3.09 16.43 -16.29
C VAL A 123 1.81 15.61 -16.50
N GLU A 124 1.23 15.67 -17.70
CA GLU A 124 0.04 14.92 -18.10
C GLU A 124 0.31 13.41 -18.30
N ASP A 125 1.56 13.04 -18.53
CA ASP A 125 1.98 11.67 -18.77
C ASP A 125 2.52 11.01 -17.47
N GLY A 126 1.93 11.39 -16.33
CA GLY A 126 2.34 10.91 -15.00
C GLY A 126 1.51 9.75 -14.49
N PHE A 127 2.08 9.06 -13.51
CA PHE A 127 1.45 8.01 -12.71
C PHE A 127 1.56 8.34 -11.24
N PHE A 128 0.50 8.12 -10.48
CA PHE A 128 0.51 8.34 -9.04
C PHE A 128 0.75 7.05 -8.29
N LEU A 129 1.76 7.04 -7.43
CA LEU A 129 2.07 5.96 -6.51
C LEU A 129 1.75 6.42 -5.08
N PRO A 130 0.71 5.86 -4.43
CA PRO A 130 0.42 6.20 -3.03
C PRO A 130 1.53 5.67 -2.12
N PHE A 131 1.95 6.48 -1.15
CA PHE A 131 2.92 6.09 -0.14
C PHE A 131 2.74 6.92 1.13
N ASN A 132 3.28 6.42 2.24
CA ASN A 132 3.31 7.12 3.51
C ASN A 132 4.74 7.58 3.82
N LEU A 133 4.90 8.87 4.10
CA LEU A 133 6.18 9.46 4.57
C LEU A 133 6.21 9.67 6.08
N SER A 134 5.25 9.12 6.83
CA SER A 134 5.31 9.19 8.28
C SER A 134 6.59 8.53 8.78
N THR A 135 7.30 9.23 9.64
CA THR A 135 8.53 8.72 10.29
C THR A 135 8.22 7.83 11.50
N ALA A 136 6.96 7.82 11.95
CA ALA A 136 6.52 6.99 13.05
C ALA A 136 6.08 5.62 12.52
N ASP A 137 6.86 4.60 12.82
CA ASP A 137 6.44 3.22 12.67
C ASP A 137 5.99 2.72 14.05
N ASN A 138 4.73 2.29 14.15
CA ASN A 138 4.12 1.83 15.40
C ASN A 138 4.23 0.30 15.57
N THR A 139 5.03 -0.36 14.74
CA THR A 139 5.22 -1.81 14.79
C THR A 139 6.69 -2.18 14.87
N THR A 140 6.96 -3.32 15.52
CA THR A 140 8.27 -3.99 15.54
C THR A 140 8.28 -5.20 14.61
N ALA A 141 7.21 -5.42 13.83
CA ALA A 141 7.12 -6.53 12.89
C ALA A 141 8.03 -6.31 11.67
N ASP A 142 8.51 -7.40 11.07
CA ASP A 142 9.34 -7.37 9.87
C ASP A 142 8.53 -6.89 8.65
N VAL A 143 7.23 -7.23 8.60
CA VAL A 143 6.27 -6.74 7.59
C VAL A 143 4.97 -6.38 8.28
N SER A 144 4.43 -5.20 7.97
CA SER A 144 3.13 -4.78 8.47
C SER A 144 2.28 -4.14 7.37
N ILE A 145 0.96 -4.40 7.42
CA ILE A 145 -0.07 -3.68 6.67
C ILE A 145 -1.05 -3.17 7.71
N GLN A 146 -1.17 -1.86 7.87
CA GLN A 146 -1.96 -1.28 8.95
C GLN A 146 -2.70 -0.01 8.52
N ASN A 147 -3.77 0.31 9.24
CA ASN A 147 -4.39 1.62 9.15
C ASN A 147 -3.55 2.68 9.91
N ALA A 148 -3.87 3.96 9.73
CA ALA A 148 -3.07 5.06 10.24
C ALA A 148 -2.86 5.07 11.78
N ASP A 149 -3.81 4.54 12.54
CA ASP A 149 -3.77 4.47 14.00
C ASP A 149 -3.28 3.11 14.54
N GLY A 150 -2.99 2.14 13.65
CA GLY A 150 -2.50 0.80 14.02
C GLY A 150 -3.54 -0.11 14.67
N THR A 151 -4.83 0.28 14.70
CA THR A 151 -5.90 -0.52 15.32
C THR A 151 -6.32 -1.72 14.49
N VAL A 152 -6.15 -1.63 13.16
CA VAL A 152 -6.38 -2.73 12.22
C VAL A 152 -5.09 -3.02 11.49
N LYS A 153 -4.56 -4.22 11.66
CA LYS A 153 -3.26 -4.57 11.09
C LYS A 153 -3.07 -6.06 10.82
N VAL A 154 -2.23 -6.33 9.85
CA VAL A 154 -1.62 -7.63 9.56
C VAL A 154 -0.13 -7.49 9.79
N GLU A 155 0.41 -8.27 10.69
CA GLU A 155 1.84 -8.23 11.05
C GLU A 155 2.46 -9.60 10.84
N MET A 156 3.66 -9.63 10.28
CA MET A 156 4.48 -10.82 10.14
C MET A 156 5.83 -10.59 10.81
N THR A 157 6.22 -11.55 11.60
CA THR A 157 7.56 -11.67 12.18
C THR A 157 8.16 -13.01 11.78
N SER A 158 9.40 -13.26 12.11
CA SER A 158 10.03 -14.58 11.90
C SER A 158 9.28 -15.74 12.59
N GLU A 159 8.43 -15.46 13.58
CA GLU A 159 7.78 -16.48 14.42
C GLU A 159 6.25 -16.49 14.28
N ASN A 160 5.64 -15.34 13.97
CA ASN A 160 4.18 -15.17 14.01
C ASN A 160 3.63 -14.45 12.80
N LEU A 161 2.42 -14.86 12.40
CA LEU A 161 1.51 -14.05 11.60
C LEU A 161 0.35 -13.61 12.50
N THR A 162 0.18 -12.31 12.68
CA THR A 162 -0.84 -11.72 13.54
C THR A 162 -1.82 -10.87 12.75
N LEU A 163 -3.11 -11.13 12.92
CA LEU A 163 -4.19 -10.30 12.42
C LEU A 163 -4.85 -9.59 13.60
N THR A 164 -4.89 -8.27 13.58
CA THR A 164 -5.48 -7.46 14.65
C THR A 164 -6.65 -6.64 14.11
N ASN A 165 -7.74 -6.56 14.86
CA ASN A 165 -8.84 -5.63 14.65
C ASN A 165 -9.33 -5.12 16.02
N GLY A 166 -8.89 -3.94 16.40
CA GLY A 166 -9.07 -3.38 17.73
C GLY A 166 -8.48 -4.29 18.80
N GLU A 167 -9.32 -4.77 19.73
CA GLU A 167 -8.91 -5.69 20.80
C GLU A 167 -8.87 -7.17 20.39
N SER A 168 -9.35 -7.50 19.17
CA SER A 168 -9.42 -8.88 18.70
C SER A 168 -8.17 -9.22 17.91
N THR A 169 -7.52 -10.34 18.26
CA THR A 169 -6.34 -10.83 17.57
C THR A 169 -6.51 -12.30 17.17
N LEU A 170 -5.94 -12.63 16.00
CA LEU A 170 -5.72 -13.99 15.54
C LEU A 170 -4.23 -14.15 15.27
N VAL A 171 -3.58 -15.06 15.97
CA VAL A 171 -2.14 -15.32 15.86
C VAL A 171 -1.93 -16.73 15.35
N PHE A 172 -1.13 -16.85 14.30
CA PHE A 172 -0.60 -18.13 13.81
C PHE A 172 0.89 -18.21 14.16
N ASN A 173 1.31 -19.33 14.75
CA ASN A 173 2.72 -19.63 15.05
C ASN A 173 2.98 -21.13 14.97
N ALA A 174 4.17 -21.56 15.35
CA ALA A 174 4.57 -22.97 15.34
C ALA A 174 3.66 -23.89 16.21
N ASN A 175 2.95 -23.33 17.20
CA ASN A 175 2.07 -24.09 18.09
C ASN A 175 0.62 -24.13 17.62
N GLY A 176 0.28 -23.42 16.51
CA GLY A 176 -1.07 -23.38 15.93
C GLY A 176 -1.65 -21.97 15.84
N ALA A 177 -2.98 -21.89 15.89
CA ALA A 177 -3.73 -20.65 15.82
C ALA A 177 -4.38 -20.30 17.16
N THR A 178 -4.21 -19.05 17.60
CA THR A 178 -4.83 -18.52 18.83
C THR A 178 -5.73 -17.34 18.49
N VAL A 179 -6.95 -17.34 19.02
CA VAL A 179 -7.91 -16.23 18.88
C VAL A 179 -8.16 -15.64 20.26
N SER A 180 -8.00 -14.32 20.42
CA SER A 180 -8.13 -13.63 21.72
C SER A 180 -9.59 -13.40 22.15
N LYS A 181 -10.54 -13.52 21.25
CA LYS A 181 -11.98 -13.33 21.50
C LYS A 181 -12.77 -14.56 21.05
N ASN A 182 -14.10 -14.52 21.12
CA ASN A 182 -14.96 -15.61 20.72
C ASN A 182 -14.86 -15.92 19.21
N VAL A 183 -14.91 -17.20 18.88
CA VAL A 183 -15.02 -17.69 17.50
C VAL A 183 -16.46 -18.09 17.24
N SER A 184 -17.09 -17.50 16.22
CA SER A 184 -18.39 -17.91 15.72
C SER A 184 -18.19 -18.66 14.40
N VAL A 185 -18.64 -19.92 14.36
CA VAL A 185 -18.53 -20.78 13.18
C VAL A 185 -19.93 -21.01 12.62
N ALA A 186 -20.17 -20.57 11.38
CA ALA A 186 -21.46 -20.76 10.70
C ALA A 186 -21.69 -22.17 10.17
N GLY A 187 -20.65 -23.01 10.15
CA GLY A 187 -20.69 -24.41 9.68
C GLY A 187 -20.25 -25.37 10.78
N ASN A 188 -19.76 -26.53 10.38
CA ASN A 188 -19.25 -27.53 11.29
C ASN A 188 -17.82 -27.21 11.72
N THR A 189 -17.50 -27.57 12.97
CA THR A 189 -16.12 -27.57 13.47
C THR A 189 -15.71 -29.01 13.70
N GLU A 190 -14.64 -29.44 13.06
CA GLU A 190 -14.04 -30.76 13.25
C GLU A 190 -12.76 -30.60 14.10
N SER A 191 -12.62 -31.38 15.15
CA SER A 191 -11.45 -31.42 16.00
C SER A 191 -11.25 -32.84 16.51
N ALA A 192 -9.99 -33.28 16.61
CA ALA A 192 -9.69 -34.58 17.20
C ALA A 192 -10.05 -34.62 18.71
N THR A 193 -9.88 -33.48 19.39
CA THR A 193 -10.24 -33.32 20.80
C THR A 193 -10.68 -31.90 21.11
N TYR A 194 -11.57 -31.74 22.08
CA TYR A 194 -11.94 -30.46 22.67
C TYR A 194 -11.43 -30.42 24.11
N SER A 195 -10.83 -29.28 24.51
CA SER A 195 -10.42 -29.04 25.89
C SER A 195 -10.85 -27.65 26.35
N THR A 196 -11.04 -27.47 27.64
CA THR A 196 -11.32 -26.17 28.26
C THR A 196 -10.36 -25.96 29.44
N GLY A 197 -9.73 -24.76 29.52
CA GLY A 197 -8.76 -24.46 30.57
C GLY A 197 -7.55 -25.41 30.65
N GLY A 198 -7.15 -26.02 29.50
CA GLY A 198 -6.06 -26.99 29.42
C GLY A 198 -6.43 -28.41 29.88
N VAL A 199 -7.68 -28.61 30.30
CA VAL A 199 -8.18 -29.95 30.66
C VAL A 199 -8.82 -30.56 29.42
N ALA A 200 -8.37 -31.74 29.02
CA ALA A 200 -8.98 -32.47 27.90
C ALA A 200 -10.47 -32.74 28.23
N GLY A 201 -11.34 -32.51 27.25
CA GLY A 201 -12.74 -32.91 27.36
C GLY A 201 -12.87 -34.43 27.49
N LEU A 202 -14.05 -34.90 27.88
CA LEU A 202 -14.33 -36.34 27.99
C LEU A 202 -14.08 -37.02 26.66
N THR A 203 -13.12 -37.94 26.62
CA THR A 203 -12.78 -38.67 25.38
C THR A 203 -13.87 -39.65 24.98
N THR A 204 -14.41 -40.36 25.95
CA THR A 204 -15.60 -41.21 25.82
C THR A 204 -16.16 -41.40 27.23
N GLN A 205 -17.36 -40.93 27.49
CA GLN A 205 -18.03 -41.13 28.75
C GLN A 205 -19.53 -41.33 28.51
N ILE A 206 -20.08 -42.28 29.24
CA ILE A 206 -21.52 -42.51 29.33
C ILE A 206 -21.98 -42.07 30.73
N VAL A 207 -22.92 -41.17 30.78
CA VAL A 207 -23.58 -40.72 32.02
C VAL A 207 -25.01 -41.22 32.02
N GLU A 208 -25.34 -42.06 32.97
CA GLU A 208 -26.71 -42.56 33.14
C GLU A 208 -27.46 -41.73 34.19
N ILE A 209 -28.64 -41.26 33.83
CA ILE A 209 -29.56 -40.56 34.71
C ILE A 209 -30.60 -41.57 35.17
N HIS A 210 -30.65 -41.84 36.47
CA HIS A 210 -31.57 -42.78 37.08
C HIS A 210 -32.74 -42.05 37.73
N ASP A 211 -33.86 -42.71 37.85
CA ASP A 211 -34.98 -42.26 38.68
C ASP A 211 -34.79 -42.67 40.16
N VAL A 212 -35.74 -42.31 40.99
CA VAL A 212 -35.70 -42.63 42.43
C VAL A 212 -35.79 -44.14 42.73
N SER A 213 -36.21 -44.95 41.75
CA SER A 213 -36.24 -46.40 41.86
C SER A 213 -34.92 -47.07 41.40
N GLY A 214 -34.01 -46.30 40.86
CA GLY A 214 -32.72 -46.77 40.30
C GLY A 214 -32.82 -47.24 38.86
N ALA A 215 -33.96 -47.00 38.18
CA ALA A 215 -34.09 -47.33 36.75
C ALA A 215 -33.44 -46.20 35.88
N THR A 216 -32.63 -46.58 34.87
CA THR A 216 -32.04 -45.63 33.95
C THR A 216 -33.12 -44.94 33.12
N LYS A 217 -33.17 -43.60 33.16
CA LYS A 217 -34.11 -42.78 32.40
C LYS A 217 -33.50 -42.16 31.13
N GLN A 218 -32.25 -41.81 31.22
CA GLN A 218 -31.52 -41.27 30.08
C GLN A 218 -30.06 -41.66 30.15
N THR A 219 -29.54 -41.91 29.00
CA THR A 219 -28.09 -42.13 28.81
C THR A 219 -27.53 -41.02 27.95
N LEU A 220 -26.55 -40.28 28.50
CA LEU A 220 -25.82 -39.24 27.80
C LEU A 220 -24.47 -39.79 27.37
N THR A 221 -24.22 -39.82 26.07
CA THR A 221 -22.95 -40.26 25.54
C THR A 221 -22.10 -39.05 25.09
N PHE A 222 -20.95 -38.91 25.65
CA PHE A 222 -19.96 -37.89 25.23
C PHE A 222 -18.84 -38.58 24.45
N THR A 223 -18.45 -37.94 23.35
CA THR A 223 -17.32 -38.36 22.53
C THR A 223 -16.45 -37.15 22.26
N ASN A 224 -15.16 -37.22 22.58
CA ASN A 224 -14.19 -36.11 22.42
C ASN A 224 -14.65 -34.79 23.02
N GLY A 225 -15.33 -34.84 24.17
CA GLY A 225 -15.82 -33.65 24.89
C GLY A 225 -17.18 -33.13 24.44
N LEU A 226 -17.80 -33.72 23.46
CA LEU A 226 -19.13 -33.34 22.95
C LEU A 226 -20.19 -34.35 23.33
N LEU A 227 -21.38 -33.88 23.68
CA LEU A 227 -22.56 -34.72 23.82
C LEU A 227 -22.98 -35.18 22.42
N THR A 228 -22.84 -36.48 22.14
CA THR A 228 -23.12 -37.04 20.82
C THR A 228 -24.43 -37.81 20.75
N GLN A 229 -24.94 -38.29 21.89
CA GLN A 229 -26.18 -39.01 21.95
C GLN A 229 -26.92 -38.84 23.26
N VAL A 230 -28.21 -38.75 23.19
CA VAL A 230 -29.18 -38.84 24.33
C VAL A 230 -30.13 -39.95 23.99
N SER A 231 -30.23 -40.96 24.83
CA SER A 231 -31.13 -42.10 24.66
C SER A 231 -31.89 -42.48 25.95
#